data_026b4c54f1ae9316b9644cf80fb77d3b
#
_entry.id   026b4c54f1ae9316b9644cf80fb77d3b
#
_cell.length_a   1.000
_cell.length_b   1.000
_cell.length_c   1.000
_cell.angle_alpha   90.00
_cell.angle_beta   90.00
_cell.angle_gamma   90.00
#
_symmetry.space_group_name_H-M   'P 1'
#
loop_
_entity.id
_entity.type
_entity.pdbx_description
1 polymer ?
#
loop_
_entity_poly.entity_id
_entity_poly.type
_entity_poly.pdbx_seq_one_letter_code
_entity_poly.pdbx_strand_id
1 'polypeptide(L)'
;MRPLFHPAIEDVRPEAILHALADPSRAAIFAKIMQAGCVEACSAVSAVGDRVIPKSSLSNHFKVLREAGLIRSERHGVEVRNHSRWLEVEARFPGLLAGIINAYASDAGSELQAAKTTASR
;
A
#
# COMPACT_ATOMS: atom_id res chain seq x y z
N MET A 1 21.55 15.29 0.20
CA MET A 1 20.62 14.15 0.40
C MET A 1 20.04 13.72 -0.95
N ARG A 2 20.08 12.44 -1.22
CA ARG A 2 19.56 11.95 -2.51
C ARG A 2 18.05 12.11 -2.59
N PRO A 3 17.53 12.57 -3.74
CA PRO A 3 16.09 12.57 -3.93
C PRO A 3 15.56 11.13 -3.94
N LEU A 4 14.34 10.95 -3.46
CA LEU A 4 13.69 9.67 -3.47
C LEU A 4 13.29 9.34 -4.92
N PHE A 5 13.57 8.11 -5.36
CA PHE A 5 13.25 7.70 -6.71
C PHE A 5 11.75 7.44 -6.87
N HIS A 6 11.18 8.04 -7.91
CA HIS A 6 9.80 7.81 -8.32
C HIS A 6 9.78 7.58 -9.83
N PRO A 7 9.32 6.43 -10.30
CA PRO A 7 9.18 6.24 -11.74
C PRO A 7 8.09 7.15 -12.30
N ALA A 8 8.31 7.62 -13.53
CA ALA A 8 7.24 8.31 -14.26
C ALA A 8 6.11 7.32 -14.50
N ILE A 9 4.88 7.81 -14.61
CA ILE A 9 3.73 6.92 -14.78
C ILE A 9 3.86 6.05 -16.05
N GLU A 10 4.50 6.58 -17.07
CA GLU A 10 4.75 5.84 -18.32
C GLU A 10 5.70 4.65 -18.12
N ASP A 11 6.52 4.71 -17.09
CA ASP A 11 7.52 3.67 -16.80
C ASP A 11 7.02 2.65 -15.76
N VAL A 12 5.86 2.89 -15.19
CA VAL A 12 5.25 1.98 -14.22
C VAL A 12 4.78 0.71 -14.95
N ARG A 13 5.18 -0.45 -14.42
CA ARG A 13 4.89 -1.74 -15.05
C ARG A 13 3.90 -2.53 -14.22
N PRO A 14 2.94 -3.23 -14.86
CA PRO A 14 1.98 -4.03 -14.10
C PRO A 14 2.65 -5.13 -13.29
N GLU A 15 3.71 -5.75 -13.78
CA GLU A 15 4.42 -6.78 -13.02
C GLU A 15 5.07 -6.24 -11.76
N ALA A 16 5.52 -4.98 -11.76
CA ALA A 16 6.06 -4.35 -10.56
C ALA A 16 4.97 -4.11 -9.52
N ILE A 17 3.80 -3.68 -9.99
CA ILE A 17 2.63 -3.48 -9.12
C ILE A 17 2.21 -4.81 -8.50
N LEU A 18 2.10 -5.85 -9.30
CA LEU A 18 1.72 -7.17 -8.82
C LEU A 18 2.72 -7.71 -7.81
N HIS A 19 4.01 -7.52 -8.08
CA HIS A 19 5.07 -7.94 -7.15
C HIS A 19 4.95 -7.18 -5.81
N ALA A 20 4.78 -5.87 -5.87
CA ALA A 20 4.69 -5.05 -4.66
C ALA A 20 3.49 -5.44 -3.80
N LEU A 21 2.35 -5.68 -4.43
CA LEU A 21 1.11 -5.98 -3.71
C LEU A 21 0.90 -7.48 -3.46
N ALA A 22 1.83 -8.33 -3.88
CA ALA A 22 1.79 -9.76 -3.56
C ALA A 22 2.09 -10.04 -2.09
N ASP A 23 2.77 -9.11 -1.41
CA ASP A 23 3.04 -9.22 0.02
C ASP A 23 1.84 -8.64 0.78
N PRO A 24 1.14 -9.44 1.63
CA PRO A 24 -0.05 -8.96 2.34
C PRO A 24 0.21 -7.76 3.25
N SER A 25 1.36 -7.73 3.92
CA SER A 25 1.73 -6.60 4.77
C SER A 25 1.89 -5.33 3.95
N ARG A 26 2.54 -5.44 2.80
CA ARG A 26 2.75 -4.32 1.89
C ARG A 26 1.44 -3.82 1.30
N ALA A 27 0.55 -4.74 0.93
CA ALA A 27 -0.78 -4.39 0.43
C ALA A 27 -1.59 -3.65 1.49
N ALA A 28 -1.50 -4.10 2.75
CA ALA A 28 -2.20 -3.45 3.87
C ALA A 28 -1.65 -2.04 4.13
N ILE A 29 -0.33 -1.87 4.05
CA ILE A 29 0.29 -0.55 4.17
C ILE A 29 -0.22 0.38 3.07
N PHE A 30 -0.24 -0.10 1.83
CA PHE A 30 -0.72 0.70 0.70
C PHE A 30 -2.20 1.08 0.89
N ALA A 31 -3.02 0.15 1.35
CA ALA A 31 -4.44 0.42 1.61
C ALA A 31 -4.62 1.51 2.67
N LYS A 32 -3.79 1.49 3.72
CA LYS A 32 -3.82 2.54 4.74
C LYS A 32 -3.43 3.90 4.20
N ILE A 33 -2.38 3.95 3.40
CA ILE A 33 -1.95 5.21 2.76
C ILE A 33 -3.05 5.75 1.85
N MET A 34 -3.67 4.87 1.08
CA MET A 34 -4.75 5.25 0.18
C MET A 34 -5.95 5.80 0.94
N GLN A 35 -6.35 5.16 2.04
CA GLN A 35 -7.49 5.59 2.86
C GLN A 35 -7.21 6.92 3.58
N ALA A 36 -6.00 7.08 4.07
CA ALA A 36 -5.61 8.30 4.78
C ALA A 36 -5.34 9.48 3.85
N GLY A 37 -5.08 9.20 2.57
CA GLY A 37 -4.68 10.22 1.59
C GLY A 37 -3.20 10.58 1.73
N CYS A 38 -2.75 10.83 2.95
CA CYS A 38 -1.36 11.14 3.23
C CYS A 38 -0.96 10.56 4.59
N VAL A 39 0.17 9.86 4.62
CA VAL A 39 0.73 9.31 5.85
C VAL A 39 2.06 10.00 6.10
N GLU A 40 2.14 10.75 7.20
CA GLU A 40 3.30 11.60 7.51
C GLU A 40 4.52 10.83 8.00
N ALA A 41 4.32 9.66 8.62
CA ALA A 41 5.43 8.89 9.14
C ALA A 41 5.20 7.40 8.91
N CYS A 42 6.29 6.68 8.68
CA CYS A 42 6.21 5.23 8.56
C CYS A 42 5.59 4.58 9.80
N SER A 43 5.84 5.17 10.98
CA SER A 43 5.29 4.67 12.24
C SER A 43 3.75 4.70 12.25
N ALA A 44 3.12 5.58 11.47
CA ALA A 44 1.66 5.66 11.40
C ALA A 44 1.04 4.39 10.80
N VAL A 45 1.82 3.60 10.06
CA VAL A 45 1.36 2.35 9.46
C VAL A 45 2.14 1.14 9.98
N SER A 46 2.86 1.31 11.10
CA SER A 46 3.67 0.22 11.66
C SER A 46 2.81 -0.92 12.20
N ALA A 47 1.58 -0.63 12.59
CA ALA A 47 0.64 -1.65 13.05
C ALA A 47 -0.31 -1.99 11.91
N VAL A 48 -0.30 -3.24 11.48
CA VAL A 48 -1.18 -3.74 10.42
C VAL A 48 -1.92 -4.94 10.99
N GLY A 49 -3.22 -4.80 11.19
CA GLY A 49 -4.00 -5.80 11.89
C GLY A 49 -3.46 -5.98 13.31
N ASP A 50 -3.10 -7.20 13.67
CA ASP A 50 -2.55 -7.54 14.99
C ASP A 50 -1.03 -7.50 15.02
N ARG A 51 -0.40 -7.13 13.91
CA ARG A 51 1.06 -7.17 13.79
C ARG A 51 1.66 -5.78 13.90
N VAL A 52 2.83 -5.74 14.54
CA VAL A 52 3.70 -4.57 14.51
C VAL A 52 4.84 -4.89 13.55
N ILE A 53 4.97 -4.10 12.52
CA ILE A 53 6.00 -4.32 11.50
C ILE A 53 7.31 -3.70 11.98
N PRO A 54 8.41 -4.47 12.01
CA PRO A 54 9.72 -3.89 12.37
C PRO A 54 10.10 -2.73 11.46
N LYS A 55 10.78 -1.74 12.01
CA LYS A 55 11.15 -0.52 11.29
C LYS A 55 11.96 -0.80 10.03
N SER A 56 12.87 -1.77 10.09
CA SER A 56 13.69 -2.15 8.94
C SER A 56 12.83 -2.72 7.80
N SER A 57 11.86 -3.56 8.15
CA SER A 57 10.91 -4.11 7.18
C SER A 57 10.02 -3.02 6.60
N LEU A 58 9.57 -2.08 7.45
CA LEU A 58 8.77 -0.95 7.01
C LEU A 58 9.48 -0.12 5.95
N SER A 59 10.74 0.22 6.21
CA SER A 59 11.53 1.00 5.24
C SER A 59 11.62 0.30 3.90
N ASN A 60 11.81 -1.02 3.92
CA ASN A 60 11.84 -1.81 2.69
C ASN A 60 10.49 -1.83 1.99
N HIS A 61 9.40 -1.99 2.75
CA HIS A 61 8.06 -1.97 2.16
C HIS A 61 7.76 -0.65 1.46
N PHE A 62 8.11 0.47 2.09
CA PHE A 62 7.92 1.78 1.48
C PHE A 62 8.77 1.95 0.23
N LYS A 63 10.00 1.46 0.26
CA LYS A 63 10.88 1.48 -0.91
C LYS A 63 10.29 0.71 -2.09
N VAL A 64 9.81 -0.51 -1.84
CA VAL A 64 9.21 -1.34 -2.88
C VAL A 64 7.96 -0.68 -3.46
N LEU A 65 7.09 -0.13 -2.61
CA LEU A 65 5.88 0.57 -3.05
C LEU A 65 6.23 1.80 -3.90
N ARG A 66 7.23 2.56 -3.48
CA ARG A 66 7.67 3.76 -4.18
C ARG A 66 8.26 3.42 -5.55
N GLU A 67 9.13 2.42 -5.59
CA GLU A 67 9.79 2.01 -6.84
C GLU A 67 8.82 1.35 -7.82
N ALA A 68 7.74 0.76 -7.32
CA ALA A 68 6.70 0.21 -8.16
C ALA A 68 5.76 1.29 -8.73
N GLY A 69 5.88 2.51 -8.25
CA GLY A 69 5.04 3.62 -8.72
C GLY A 69 3.72 3.75 -7.99
N LEU A 70 3.58 3.11 -6.84
CA LEU A 70 2.32 3.08 -6.09
C LEU A 70 2.18 4.23 -5.11
N ILE A 71 3.29 4.73 -4.58
CA ILE A 71 3.27 5.85 -3.65
C ILE A 71 4.30 6.89 -4.07
N ARG A 72 4.05 8.12 -3.60
CA ARG A 72 4.97 9.24 -3.72
C ARG A 72 5.38 9.64 -2.31
N SER A 73 6.68 9.66 -2.06
CA SER A 73 7.24 10.05 -0.78
C SER A 73 7.89 11.42 -0.94
N GLU A 74 7.53 12.37 -0.10
CA GLU A 74 8.04 13.72 -0.15
C GLU A 74 8.67 14.08 1.19
N ARG A 75 9.85 14.68 1.14
CA ARG A 75 10.54 15.12 2.33
C ARG A 75 10.08 16.53 2.72
N HIS A 76 9.70 16.69 3.98
CA HIS A 76 9.30 17.97 4.56
C HIS A 76 10.09 18.14 5.84
N GLY A 77 11.30 18.71 5.73
CA GLY A 77 12.22 18.80 6.86
C GLY A 77 12.69 17.41 7.25
N VAL A 78 12.45 17.03 8.51
CA VAL A 78 12.80 15.70 9.03
C VAL A 78 11.73 14.66 8.76
N GLU A 79 10.56 15.10 8.31
CA GLU A 79 9.44 14.20 8.03
C GLU A 79 9.43 13.75 6.58
N VAL A 80 8.86 12.56 6.35
CA VAL A 80 8.58 12.07 5.01
C VAL A 80 7.07 11.83 4.92
N ARG A 81 6.43 12.49 3.97
CA ARG A 81 4.99 12.32 3.71
C ARG A 81 4.81 11.37 2.53
N ASN A 82 3.92 10.42 2.71
CA ASN A 82 3.67 9.38 1.72
C ASN A 82 2.24 9.49 1.22
N HIS A 83 2.09 9.64 -0.10
CA HIS A 83 0.79 9.76 -0.76
C HIS A 83 0.60 8.59 -1.71
N SER A 84 -0.63 8.11 -1.88
CA SER A 84 -0.87 7.10 -2.90
C SER A 84 -0.86 7.75 -4.29
N ARG A 85 -0.44 6.98 -5.28
CA ARG A 85 -0.53 7.38 -6.68
C ARG A 85 -1.70 6.68 -7.37
N TRP A 86 -2.74 6.40 -6.60
CA TRP A 86 -3.92 5.66 -7.05
C TRP A 86 -4.49 6.20 -8.35
N LEU A 87 -4.72 7.51 -8.41
CA LEU A 87 -5.36 8.12 -9.59
C LEU A 87 -4.53 7.93 -10.86
N GLU A 88 -3.22 8.11 -10.77
CA GLU A 88 -2.33 7.94 -11.91
C GLU A 88 -2.31 6.49 -12.39
N VAL A 89 -2.21 5.56 -11.44
CA VAL A 89 -2.10 4.14 -11.77
C VAL A 89 -3.43 3.61 -12.30
N GLU A 90 -4.55 3.99 -11.68
CA GLU A 90 -5.88 3.58 -12.15
C GLU A 90 -6.21 4.17 -13.52
N ALA A 91 -5.74 5.38 -13.82
CA ALA A 91 -5.92 5.97 -15.13
C ALA A 91 -5.20 5.17 -16.20
N ARG A 92 -4.03 4.63 -15.88
CA ARG A 92 -3.24 3.83 -16.81
C ARG A 92 -3.69 2.36 -16.87
N PHE A 93 -4.02 1.78 -15.73
CA PHE A 93 -4.44 0.38 -15.61
C PHE A 93 -5.79 0.31 -14.91
N PRO A 94 -6.89 0.65 -15.60
CA PRO A 94 -8.21 0.73 -14.96
C PRO A 94 -8.61 -0.59 -14.29
N GLY A 95 -8.98 -0.49 -13.03
CA GLY A 95 -9.45 -1.63 -12.25
C GLY A 95 -8.36 -2.49 -11.60
N LEU A 96 -7.09 -2.29 -11.94
CA LEU A 96 -6.02 -3.13 -11.43
C LEU A 96 -5.87 -3.02 -9.91
N LEU A 97 -5.67 -1.81 -9.40
CA LEU A 97 -5.50 -1.59 -7.96
C LEU A 97 -6.78 -1.91 -7.20
N ALA A 98 -7.91 -1.46 -7.72
CA ALA A 98 -9.21 -1.73 -7.11
C ALA A 98 -9.44 -3.23 -6.97
N GLY A 99 -9.13 -4.00 -8.02
CA GLY A 99 -9.29 -5.45 -8.00
C GLY A 99 -8.41 -6.12 -6.96
N ILE A 100 -7.15 -5.73 -6.89
CA ILE A 100 -6.20 -6.30 -5.93
C ILE A 100 -6.62 -5.97 -4.49
N ILE A 101 -6.89 -4.71 -4.21
CA ILE A 101 -7.25 -4.27 -2.85
C ILE A 101 -8.57 -4.88 -2.43
N ASN A 102 -9.54 -4.94 -3.33
CA ASN A 102 -10.83 -5.59 -3.04
C ASN A 102 -10.68 -7.09 -2.79
N ALA A 103 -9.75 -7.74 -3.47
CA ALA A 103 -9.46 -9.14 -3.25
C ALA A 103 -8.95 -9.38 -1.82
N TYR A 104 -8.01 -8.55 -1.37
CA TYR A 104 -7.51 -8.63 0.01
C TYR A 104 -8.61 -8.31 1.03
N ALA A 105 -9.41 -7.29 0.77
CA ALA A 105 -10.52 -6.93 1.65
C ALA A 105 -11.54 -8.05 1.74
N SER A 106 -11.86 -8.69 0.64
CA SER A 106 -12.79 -9.83 0.61
C SER A 106 -12.25 -11.02 1.37
N ASP A 107 -10.96 -11.29 1.24
CA ASP A 107 -10.32 -12.38 1.95
C ASP A 107 -10.35 -12.14 3.47
N ALA A 108 -9.96 -10.94 3.91
CA ALA A 108 -10.03 -10.56 5.32
C ALA A 108 -11.48 -10.54 5.82
N GLY A 109 -12.39 -10.00 5.01
CA GLY A 109 -13.81 -9.99 5.32
C GLY A 109 -14.41 -11.38 5.38
N SER A 110 -13.92 -12.28 4.55
CA SER A 110 -14.34 -13.67 4.52
C SER A 110 -13.97 -14.40 5.82
N GLU A 111 -12.78 -14.15 6.34
CA GLU A 111 -12.35 -14.71 7.61
C GLU A 111 -13.21 -14.20 8.77
N LEU A 112 -13.46 -12.89 8.80
CA LEU A 112 -14.35 -12.29 9.79
C LEU A 112 -15.78 -12.80 9.63
N GLN A 113 -16.23 -12.92 8.40
CA GLN A 113 -17.57 -13.37 8.10
C GLN A 113 -17.76 -14.85 8.47
N ALA A 114 -16.74 -15.67 8.25
CA ALA A 114 -16.79 -17.08 8.65
C ALA A 114 -16.92 -17.20 10.16
N ALA A 115 -16.25 -16.33 10.93
CA ALA A 115 -16.36 -16.32 12.39
C ALA A 115 -17.74 -15.84 12.85
N LYS A 116 -18.38 -14.95 12.09
CA LYS A 116 -19.70 -14.41 12.41
C LYS A 116 -20.84 -15.23 11.82
N THR A 117 -20.63 -15.83 10.66
CA THR A 117 -21.68 -16.49 9.89
C THR A 117 -22.18 -17.77 10.54
N THR A 118 -21.35 -18.42 11.33
CA THR A 118 -21.84 -19.52 12.15
C THR A 118 -22.91 -19.05 13.10
N ALA A 119 -23.02 -17.75 13.32
CA ALA A 119 -24.03 -17.18 14.20
C ALA A 119 -25.17 -16.45 13.48
N SER A 120 -25.02 -16.11 12.19
CA SER A 120 -26.00 -15.26 11.51
C SER A 120 -26.74 -15.90 10.35
N ARG A 121 -26.49 -17.17 10.08
CA ARG A 121 -27.25 -17.90 9.06
C ARG A 121 -27.92 -19.11 9.63
#